data_60107324318674996802812fb20941ef
#
_entry.id   60107324318674996802812fb20941ef
#
_cell.length_a   1.000
_cell.length_b   1.000
_cell.length_c   1.000
_cell.angle_alpha   90.00
_cell.angle_beta   90.00
_cell.angle_gamma   90.00
#
_symmetry.space_group_name_H-M   'P 1'
#
loop_
_entity.id
_entity.type
_entity.pdbx_description
1 polymer ?
#
loop_
_entity_poly.entity_id
_entity_poly.type
_entity_poly.pdbx_seq_one_letter_code
_entity_poly.pdbx_strand_id
1 'polypeptide(L)'
;MQALMRMRFGPYTFLQNPAQLQVENRALQQEERLLSGGVCVTPAGRRATVITGKGWWYGGRALEMAQVLRRLLLPGQAHWLFAPGAEPMRAYLTRFDYTCTTARDGVQYSFTFTEDCDPAPRYAPYGSTRVRQGENAFDIAVRTGVSIDTIVARNRLVSPFDLTPGEKVVLA
;
A
#
# COMPACT_ATOMS: atom_id res chain seq x y z
N MET A 1 -4.72 -2.19 -31.05
CA MET A 1 -4.03 -1.44 -29.97
C MET A 1 -4.97 -1.40 -28.78
N GLN A 2 -4.66 -2.11 -27.70
CA GLN A 2 -5.41 -1.97 -26.45
C GLN A 2 -5.08 -0.59 -25.86
N ALA A 3 -6.12 0.22 -25.63
CA ALA A 3 -5.97 1.50 -24.97
C ALA A 3 -5.48 1.24 -23.54
N LEU A 4 -4.29 1.74 -23.18
CA LEU A 4 -3.77 1.65 -21.82
C LEU A 4 -4.76 2.32 -20.86
N MET A 5 -5.09 1.63 -19.77
CA MET A 5 -5.90 2.17 -18.70
C MET A 5 -5.35 3.50 -18.21
N ARG A 6 -6.22 4.47 -17.92
CA ARG A 6 -5.79 5.74 -17.34
C ARG A 6 -5.31 5.54 -15.92
N MET A 7 -4.18 6.14 -15.61
CA MET A 7 -3.64 6.13 -14.26
C MET A 7 -4.55 6.87 -13.30
N ARG A 8 -4.76 6.30 -12.12
CA ARG A 8 -5.60 6.88 -11.06
C ARG A 8 -4.94 6.69 -9.69
N PHE A 9 -4.98 7.73 -8.87
CA PHE A 9 -4.52 7.69 -7.48
C PHE A 9 -5.61 8.28 -6.58
N GLY A 10 -6.28 7.43 -5.83
CA GLY A 10 -7.42 7.82 -5.00
C GLY A 10 -8.51 8.54 -5.81
N PRO A 11 -8.86 9.78 -5.43
CA PRO A 11 -9.84 10.59 -6.17
C PRO A 11 -9.29 11.21 -7.45
N TYR A 12 -7.96 11.21 -7.64
CA TYR A 12 -7.31 11.86 -8.78
C TYR A 12 -7.14 10.90 -9.95
N THR A 13 -7.64 11.31 -11.12
CA THR A 13 -7.45 10.58 -12.38
C THR A 13 -6.58 11.42 -13.31
N PHE A 14 -5.48 10.84 -13.80
CA PHE A 14 -4.61 11.50 -14.77
C PHE A 14 -5.35 11.67 -16.10
N LEU A 15 -5.43 12.89 -16.63
CA LEU A 15 -6.03 13.15 -17.95
C LEU A 15 -5.24 12.48 -19.07
N GLN A 16 -3.93 12.49 -18.93
CA GLN A 16 -2.99 11.79 -19.79
C GLN A 16 -2.05 10.97 -18.92
N ASN A 17 -1.80 9.74 -19.33
CA ASN A 17 -0.81 8.90 -18.66
C ASN A 17 0.58 9.54 -18.73
N PRO A 18 1.45 9.31 -17.73
CA PRO A 18 2.84 9.77 -17.80
C PRO A 18 3.51 9.30 -19.08
N ALA A 19 4.42 10.12 -19.62
CA ALA A 19 5.20 9.75 -20.81
C ALA A 19 6.15 8.58 -20.54
N GLN A 20 6.63 8.50 -19.29
CA GLN A 20 7.42 7.37 -18.80
C GLN A 20 6.88 6.93 -17.46
N LEU A 21 6.80 5.61 -17.29
CA LEU A 21 6.42 4.96 -16.05
C LEU A 21 7.39 3.80 -15.81
N GLN A 22 7.97 3.75 -14.64
CA GLN A 22 8.89 2.69 -14.22
C GLN A 22 8.33 2.05 -12.96
N VAL A 23 8.24 0.73 -12.96
CA VAL A 23 7.84 -0.09 -11.82
C VAL A 23 9.07 -0.83 -11.32
N GLU A 24 9.42 -0.62 -10.07
CA GLU A 24 10.57 -1.25 -9.43
C GLU A 24 10.10 -2.22 -8.35
N ASN A 25 10.44 -3.49 -8.54
CA ASN A 25 10.21 -4.57 -7.59
C ASN A 25 11.55 -5.16 -7.17
N ARG A 26 11.82 -5.27 -5.87
CA ARG A 26 13.07 -5.86 -5.35
C ARG A 26 12.77 -6.98 -4.36
N ALA A 27 13.29 -8.18 -4.64
CA ALA A 27 13.35 -9.25 -3.66
C ALA A 27 14.48 -8.97 -2.65
N LEU A 28 14.24 -9.32 -1.40
CA LEU A 28 15.26 -9.33 -0.36
C LEU A 28 15.76 -10.77 -0.22
N GLN A 29 17.08 -10.94 -0.25
CA GLN A 29 17.75 -12.21 -0.07
C GLN A 29 18.80 -12.05 1.02
N GLN A 30 18.93 -13.05 1.86
CA GLN A 30 19.96 -13.17 2.86
C GLN A 30 20.96 -14.23 2.41
N GLU A 31 22.22 -13.88 2.31
CA GLU A 31 23.31 -14.78 1.97
C GLU A 31 24.06 -15.20 3.25
N GLU A 32 24.14 -16.50 3.48
CA GLU A 32 24.91 -17.07 4.59
C GLU A 32 26.00 -17.97 4.04
N ARG A 33 27.24 -17.76 4.53
CA ARG A 33 28.36 -18.62 4.20
C ARG A 33 28.33 -19.85 5.08
N LEU A 34 28.29 -21.01 4.46
CA LEU A 34 28.36 -22.29 5.15
C LEU A 34 29.81 -22.60 5.53
N LEU A 35 29.99 -23.31 6.63
CA LEU A 35 31.31 -23.78 7.08
C LEU A 35 31.99 -24.71 6.04
N SER A 36 31.21 -25.32 5.17
CA SER A 36 31.67 -26.13 4.02
C SER A 36 32.21 -25.33 2.85
N GLY A 37 32.24 -23.99 2.95
CA GLY A 37 32.68 -23.08 1.86
C GLY A 37 31.60 -22.73 0.82
N GLY A 38 30.39 -23.27 0.94
CA GLY A 38 29.24 -22.90 0.12
C GLY A 38 28.55 -21.62 0.58
N VAL A 39 27.68 -21.09 -0.27
CA VAL A 39 26.78 -19.97 0.04
C VAL A 39 25.34 -20.47 0.01
N CYS A 40 24.62 -20.28 1.10
CA CYS A 40 23.17 -20.50 1.17
C CYS A 40 22.45 -19.17 0.95
N VAL A 41 21.51 -19.13 0.02
CA VAL A 41 20.69 -17.93 -0.25
C VAL A 41 19.27 -18.24 0.25
N THR A 42 18.83 -17.49 1.25
CA THR A 42 17.49 -17.63 1.82
C THR A 42 16.64 -16.40 1.43
N PRO A 43 15.41 -16.60 0.91
CA PRO A 43 14.52 -15.50 0.62
C PRO A 43 14.10 -14.80 1.92
N ALA A 44 14.37 -13.49 2.03
CA ALA A 44 14.06 -12.67 3.20
C ALA A 44 12.84 -11.76 2.99
N GLY A 45 12.05 -12.01 1.91
CA GLY A 45 10.87 -11.24 1.58
C GLY A 45 11.06 -10.33 0.37
N ARG A 46 10.31 -9.23 0.32
CA ARG A 46 10.41 -8.21 -0.73
C ARG A 46 10.40 -6.80 -0.15
N ARG A 47 10.96 -5.86 -0.88
CA ARG A 47 10.77 -4.44 -0.59
C ARG A 47 9.43 -3.95 -1.13
N ALA A 48 8.98 -2.81 -0.62
CA ALA A 48 7.85 -2.08 -1.17
C ALA A 48 8.08 -1.82 -2.67
N THR A 49 7.05 -2.04 -3.47
CA THR A 49 7.06 -1.67 -4.88
C THR A 49 7.13 -0.15 -4.99
N VAL A 50 8.02 0.34 -5.84
CA VAL A 50 8.18 1.76 -6.10
C VAL A 50 7.80 2.03 -7.56
N ILE A 51 6.88 2.98 -7.77
CA ILE A 51 6.47 3.42 -9.09
C ILE A 51 6.90 4.87 -9.27
N THR A 52 7.79 5.09 -10.23
CA THR A 52 8.23 6.43 -10.64
C THR A 52 7.67 6.77 -12.00
N GLY A 53 7.29 8.02 -12.18
CA GLY A 53 6.80 8.48 -13.46
C GLY A 53 7.17 9.93 -13.74
N LYS A 54 7.26 10.26 -15.02
CA LYS A 54 7.47 11.62 -15.49
C LYS A 54 6.68 11.90 -16.75
N GLY A 55 6.27 13.14 -16.92
CA GLY A 55 5.48 13.54 -18.06
C GLY A 55 5.29 15.04 -18.15
N TRP A 56 4.39 15.41 -19.04
CA TRP A 56 4.02 16.80 -19.31
C TRP A 56 2.51 16.93 -19.30
N TRP A 57 2.01 18.01 -18.76
CA TRP A 57 0.64 18.48 -18.94
C TRP A 57 0.68 19.77 -19.76
N TYR A 58 -0.24 19.89 -20.69
CA TYR A 58 -0.36 21.06 -21.56
C TYR A 58 -1.72 21.71 -21.40
N GLY A 59 -1.73 23.04 -21.63
CA GLY A 59 -2.94 23.85 -21.61
C GLY A 59 -3.29 24.45 -20.26
N GLY A 60 -4.29 25.31 -20.22
CA GLY A 60 -4.64 26.15 -19.07
C GLY A 60 -4.96 25.40 -17.76
N ARG A 61 -5.26 24.10 -17.82
CA ARG A 61 -5.54 23.27 -16.64
C ARG A 61 -4.31 22.53 -16.08
N ALA A 62 -3.15 22.65 -16.73
CA ALA A 62 -1.94 21.90 -16.35
C ALA A 62 -1.47 22.25 -14.91
N LEU A 63 -1.50 23.52 -14.57
CA LEU A 63 -1.12 24.00 -13.23
C LEU A 63 -2.11 23.55 -12.14
N GLU A 64 -3.40 23.60 -12.44
CA GLU A 64 -4.45 23.13 -11.53
C GLU A 64 -4.26 21.65 -11.19
N MET A 65 -3.94 20.82 -12.18
CA MET A 65 -3.67 19.40 -11.99
C MET A 65 -2.45 19.16 -11.08
N ALA A 66 -1.38 19.93 -11.27
CA ALA A 66 -0.22 19.85 -10.41
C ALA A 66 -0.56 20.24 -8.96
N GLN A 67 -1.38 21.27 -8.77
CA GLN A 67 -1.81 21.70 -7.44
C GLN A 67 -2.70 20.65 -6.74
N VAL A 68 -3.59 20.00 -7.48
CA VAL A 68 -4.43 18.91 -6.92
C VAL A 68 -3.56 17.75 -6.44
N LEU A 69 -2.60 17.31 -7.26
CA LEU A 69 -1.70 16.22 -6.89
C LEU A 69 -0.80 16.59 -5.69
N ARG A 70 -0.32 17.84 -5.64
CA ARG A 70 0.40 18.36 -4.47
C ARG A 70 -0.44 18.32 -3.19
N ARG A 71 -1.74 18.64 -3.28
CA ARG A 71 -2.65 18.57 -2.12
C ARG A 71 -2.84 17.13 -1.62
N LEU A 72 -2.74 16.14 -2.47
CA LEU A 72 -2.79 14.73 -2.08
C LEU A 72 -1.49 14.24 -1.45
N LEU A 73 -0.35 14.89 -1.75
CA LEU A 73 0.94 14.60 -1.10
C LEU A 73 0.96 15.03 0.37
N LEU A 74 0.44 16.24 0.66
CA LEU A 74 0.58 16.87 1.97
C LEU A 74 0.01 16.05 3.15
N PRO A 75 -1.16 15.39 3.05
CA PRO A 75 -1.70 14.57 4.14
C PRO A 75 -0.94 13.27 4.37
N GLY A 76 -0.10 12.84 3.42
CA GLY A 76 0.65 11.60 3.52
C GLY A 76 -0.23 10.35 3.67
N GLN A 77 -1.42 10.33 3.10
CA GLN A 77 -2.35 9.21 3.19
C GLN A 77 -2.15 8.22 2.04
N ALA A 78 -2.28 6.92 2.37
CA ALA A 78 -2.27 5.88 1.37
C ALA A 78 -3.61 5.83 0.62
N HIS A 79 -3.55 5.80 -0.70
CA HIS A 79 -4.69 5.64 -1.58
C HIS A 79 -4.49 4.48 -2.55
N TRP A 80 -5.58 4.00 -3.14
CA TRP A 80 -5.49 3.03 -4.23
C TRP A 80 -4.85 3.67 -5.46
N LEU A 81 -3.78 3.03 -5.94
CA LEU A 81 -3.07 3.37 -7.16
C LEU A 81 -3.38 2.33 -8.24
N PHE A 82 -3.87 2.81 -9.38
CA PHE A 82 -4.08 2.05 -10.61
C PHE A 82 -3.13 2.65 -11.65
N ALA A 83 -2.09 1.91 -11.99
CA ALA A 83 -1.09 2.35 -12.97
C ALA A 83 -1.02 1.37 -14.14
N PRO A 84 -0.86 1.85 -15.38
CA PRO A 84 -0.67 0.98 -16.53
C PRO A 84 0.56 0.08 -16.34
N GLY A 85 0.40 -1.22 -16.53
CA GLY A 85 1.49 -2.20 -16.42
C GLY A 85 1.84 -2.61 -14.98
N ALA A 86 1.09 -2.15 -13.97
CA ALA A 86 1.24 -2.57 -12.59
C ALA A 86 -0.08 -3.09 -12.04
N GLU A 87 -0.02 -3.99 -11.06
CA GLU A 87 -1.18 -4.43 -10.32
C GLU A 87 -1.73 -3.30 -9.44
N PRO A 88 -3.06 -3.22 -9.25
CA PRO A 88 -3.65 -2.26 -8.33
C PRO A 88 -3.10 -2.45 -6.91
N MET A 89 -2.59 -1.38 -6.29
CA MET A 89 -2.03 -1.44 -4.95
C MET A 89 -2.40 -0.21 -4.13
N ARG A 90 -2.34 -0.33 -2.81
CA ARG A 90 -2.33 0.84 -1.94
C ARG A 90 -0.94 1.44 -1.95
N ALA A 91 -0.85 2.74 -2.12
CA ALA A 91 0.42 3.44 -2.19
C ALA A 91 0.35 4.82 -1.56
N TYR A 92 1.50 5.30 -1.13
CA TYR A 92 1.74 6.68 -0.74
C TYR A 92 2.35 7.43 -1.91
N LEU A 93 1.92 8.66 -2.14
CA LEU A 93 2.67 9.58 -2.98
C LEU A 93 3.81 10.15 -2.13
N THR A 94 5.03 9.66 -2.34
CA THR A 94 6.19 10.01 -1.50
C THR A 94 6.98 11.19 -2.04
N ARG A 95 6.90 11.42 -3.35
CA ARG A 95 7.56 12.56 -4.00
C ARG A 95 6.72 13.06 -5.16
N PHE A 96 6.63 14.38 -5.28
CA PHE A 96 6.02 15.06 -6.43
C PHE A 96 6.71 16.37 -6.69
N ASP A 97 7.34 16.48 -7.84
CA ASP A 97 8.02 17.68 -8.31
C ASP A 97 7.36 18.14 -9.60
N TYR A 98 7.25 19.46 -9.79
CA TYR A 98 6.79 20.01 -11.06
C TYR A 98 7.48 21.34 -11.37
N THR A 99 7.67 21.59 -12.66
CA THR A 99 8.26 22.81 -13.20
C THR A 99 7.31 23.40 -14.24
N CYS A 100 6.96 24.67 -14.08
CA CYS A 100 6.13 25.39 -15.03
C CYS A 100 7.01 25.99 -16.14
N THR A 101 6.66 25.74 -17.38
CA THR A 101 7.33 26.31 -18.56
C THR A 101 6.39 27.30 -19.21
N THR A 102 6.67 28.58 -19.01
CA THR A 102 5.81 29.69 -19.50
C THR A 102 5.78 29.80 -21.02
N ALA A 103 6.86 29.33 -21.72
CA ALA A 103 6.97 29.43 -23.17
C ALA A 103 6.01 28.52 -23.96
N ARG A 104 5.40 27.50 -23.31
CA ARG A 104 4.54 26.50 -23.97
C ARG A 104 3.27 26.15 -23.19
N ASP A 105 2.89 26.96 -22.20
CA ASP A 105 1.77 26.66 -21.28
C ASP A 105 1.77 25.20 -20.79
N GLY A 106 2.96 24.69 -20.44
CA GLY A 106 3.19 23.32 -20.06
C GLY A 106 3.75 23.19 -18.64
N VAL A 107 3.38 22.10 -17.97
CA VAL A 107 3.93 21.73 -16.68
C VAL A 107 4.63 20.38 -16.82
N GLN A 108 5.94 20.38 -16.64
CA GLN A 108 6.69 19.15 -16.49
C GLN A 108 6.52 18.63 -15.07
N TYR A 109 6.29 17.34 -14.92
CA TYR A 109 6.13 16.73 -13.60
C TYR A 109 6.89 15.42 -13.49
N SER A 110 7.26 15.09 -12.25
CA SER A 110 7.75 13.78 -11.85
C SER A 110 7.14 13.39 -10.52
N PHE A 111 6.91 12.09 -10.31
CA PHE A 111 6.36 11.56 -9.08
C PHE A 111 7.00 10.23 -8.71
N THR A 112 6.89 9.91 -7.43
CA THR A 112 7.24 8.61 -6.87
C THR A 112 6.10 8.15 -5.98
N PHE A 113 5.58 6.97 -6.26
CA PHE A 113 4.66 6.24 -5.39
C PHE A 113 5.40 5.08 -4.74
N THR A 114 5.16 4.87 -3.46
CA THR A 114 5.70 3.73 -2.70
C THR A 114 4.54 2.91 -2.18
N GLU A 115 4.59 1.62 -2.41
CA GLU A 115 3.58 0.67 -1.94
C GLU A 115 3.43 0.75 -0.42
N ASP A 116 2.18 0.72 0.03
CA ASP A 116 1.82 0.54 1.43
C ASP A 116 1.91 -0.96 1.75
N CYS A 117 3.04 -1.37 2.32
CA CYS A 117 3.30 -2.75 2.73
C CYS A 117 2.77 -3.06 4.13
N ASP A 118 1.87 -2.23 4.67
CA ASP A 118 1.27 -2.53 5.97
C ASP A 118 0.58 -3.90 5.91
N PRO A 119 1.03 -4.88 6.72
CA PRO A 119 0.39 -6.18 6.82
C PRO A 119 -0.97 -6.12 7.51
N ALA A 120 -1.40 -4.94 7.99
CA ALA A 120 -2.72 -4.77 8.61
C ALA A 120 -3.80 -5.32 7.67
N PRO A 121 -4.74 -6.10 8.18
CA PRO A 121 -5.76 -6.76 7.37
C PRO A 121 -6.53 -5.73 6.57
N ARG A 122 -6.44 -5.84 5.25
CA ARG A 122 -7.10 -4.93 4.29
C ARG A 122 -8.62 -5.09 4.25
N TYR A 123 -9.13 -6.05 4.99
CA TYR A 123 -10.55 -6.29 5.16
C TYR A 123 -10.91 -5.91 6.60
N ALA A 124 -11.89 -5.03 6.77
CA ALA A 124 -12.56 -4.94 8.05
C ALA A 124 -13.00 -6.38 8.42
N PRO A 125 -12.47 -6.99 9.47
CA PRO A 125 -12.87 -8.32 9.83
C PRO A 125 -14.38 -8.28 10.07
N TYR A 126 -15.09 -9.34 9.70
CA TYR A 126 -16.49 -9.47 10.09
C TYR A 126 -16.58 -9.09 11.55
N GLY A 127 -17.53 -8.24 11.93
CA GLY A 127 -17.63 -7.64 13.27
C GLY A 127 -17.59 -8.64 14.44
N SER A 128 -17.57 -9.95 14.17
CA SER A 128 -17.38 -11.00 15.16
C SER A 128 -16.91 -12.32 14.55
N THR A 129 -16.24 -13.14 15.37
CA THR A 129 -15.85 -14.53 15.04
C THR A 129 -16.26 -15.47 16.18
N ARG A 130 -16.23 -16.78 15.93
CA ARG A 130 -16.40 -17.79 16.96
C ARG A 130 -15.07 -18.40 17.34
N VAL A 131 -14.87 -18.63 18.62
CA VAL A 131 -13.70 -19.33 19.17
C VAL A 131 -13.72 -20.79 18.70
N ARG A 132 -12.62 -21.25 18.14
CA ARG A 132 -12.43 -22.66 17.78
C ARG A 132 -11.92 -23.45 18.98
N GLN A 133 -11.99 -24.78 18.88
CA GLN A 133 -11.49 -25.62 19.94
C GLN A 133 -9.99 -25.41 20.14
N GLY A 134 -9.58 -25.04 21.37
CA GLY A 134 -8.20 -24.77 21.73
C GLY A 134 -7.67 -23.37 21.34
N GLU A 135 -8.48 -22.51 20.69
CA GLU A 135 -8.08 -21.12 20.38
C GLU A 135 -8.13 -20.25 21.64
N ASN A 136 -7.16 -19.35 21.75
CA ASN A 136 -7.12 -18.24 22.69
C ASN A 136 -7.16 -16.89 21.92
N ALA A 137 -7.14 -15.75 22.63
CA ALA A 137 -7.21 -14.44 21.99
C ALA A 137 -6.01 -14.13 21.08
N PHE A 138 -4.83 -14.69 21.35
CA PHE A 138 -3.67 -14.54 20.46
C PHE A 138 -3.88 -15.25 19.12
N ASP A 139 -4.42 -16.49 19.16
CA ASP A 139 -4.72 -17.26 17.94
C ASP A 139 -5.77 -16.56 17.09
N ILE A 140 -6.78 -15.97 17.74
CA ILE A 140 -7.80 -15.18 17.06
C ILE A 140 -7.20 -13.92 16.46
N ALA A 141 -6.30 -13.22 17.16
CA ALA A 141 -5.60 -12.05 16.67
C ALA A 141 -4.78 -12.38 15.41
N VAL A 142 -4.01 -13.47 15.43
CA VAL A 142 -3.25 -13.94 14.27
C VAL A 142 -4.16 -14.30 13.11
N ARG A 143 -5.25 -15.02 13.34
CA ARG A 143 -6.19 -15.47 12.30
C ARG A 143 -6.99 -14.34 11.69
N THR A 144 -7.39 -13.36 12.49
CA THR A 144 -8.25 -12.25 12.06
C THR A 144 -7.49 -10.99 11.71
N GLY A 145 -6.22 -10.88 12.14
CA GLY A 145 -5.38 -9.71 11.99
C GLY A 145 -5.83 -8.51 12.85
N VAL A 146 -6.73 -8.73 13.81
CA VAL A 146 -7.13 -7.71 14.78
C VAL A 146 -6.16 -7.73 15.94
N SER A 147 -5.75 -6.55 16.44
CA SER A 147 -4.84 -6.50 17.58
C SER A 147 -5.44 -7.16 18.81
N ILE A 148 -4.62 -7.86 19.57
CA ILE A 148 -5.05 -8.53 20.79
C ILE A 148 -5.66 -7.54 21.80
N ASP A 149 -5.11 -6.34 21.90
CA ASP A 149 -5.63 -5.29 22.79
C ASP A 149 -7.05 -4.89 22.42
N THR A 150 -7.35 -4.83 21.10
CA THR A 150 -8.71 -4.55 20.63
C THR A 150 -9.65 -5.69 20.99
N ILE A 151 -9.24 -6.94 20.81
CA ILE A 151 -10.06 -8.12 21.14
C ILE A 151 -10.35 -8.15 22.64
N VAL A 152 -9.33 -8.00 23.48
CA VAL A 152 -9.45 -8.01 24.94
C VAL A 152 -10.36 -6.88 25.42
N ALA A 153 -10.12 -5.65 24.95
CA ALA A 153 -10.90 -4.49 25.38
C ALA A 153 -12.37 -4.58 24.98
N ARG A 154 -12.66 -4.99 23.72
CA ARG A 154 -14.04 -5.05 23.22
C ARG A 154 -14.87 -6.16 23.84
N ASN A 155 -14.24 -7.28 24.15
CA ASN A 155 -14.91 -8.42 24.78
C ASN A 155 -14.80 -8.40 26.30
N ARG A 156 -14.14 -7.38 26.88
CA ARG A 156 -13.95 -7.23 28.34
C ARG A 156 -13.32 -8.48 28.97
N LEU A 157 -12.37 -9.10 28.27
CA LEU A 157 -11.69 -10.27 28.75
C LEU A 157 -10.76 -9.89 29.93
N VAL A 158 -10.79 -10.66 31.00
CA VAL A 158 -9.87 -10.50 32.12
C VAL A 158 -8.49 -11.06 31.77
N SER A 159 -8.48 -12.14 30.97
CA SER A 159 -7.27 -12.77 30.47
C SER A 159 -7.43 -13.14 28.98
N PRO A 160 -6.37 -13.07 28.16
CA PRO A 160 -6.41 -13.54 26.77
C PRO A 160 -6.80 -15.04 26.62
N PHE A 161 -6.74 -15.79 27.71
CA PHE A 161 -7.04 -17.23 27.75
C PHE A 161 -8.47 -17.52 28.22
N ASP A 162 -9.23 -16.51 28.63
CA ASP A 162 -10.61 -16.66 29.15
C ASP A 162 -11.64 -16.76 28.01
N LEU A 163 -11.38 -17.62 27.03
CA LEU A 163 -12.28 -17.85 25.92
C LEU A 163 -12.71 -19.31 25.88
N THR A 164 -14.01 -19.53 25.70
CA THR A 164 -14.58 -20.88 25.58
C THR A 164 -14.88 -21.23 24.12
N PRO A 165 -14.62 -22.48 23.69
CA PRO A 165 -14.94 -22.92 22.34
C PRO A 165 -16.42 -22.69 22.00
N GLY A 166 -16.67 -22.07 20.83
CA GLY A 166 -18.00 -21.71 20.36
C GLY A 166 -18.48 -20.32 20.78
N GLU A 167 -17.81 -19.68 21.71
CA GLU A 167 -18.09 -18.31 22.14
C GLU A 167 -17.95 -17.31 20.99
N LYS A 168 -18.79 -16.25 20.99
CA LYS A 168 -18.75 -15.19 20.00
C LYS A 168 -17.83 -14.07 20.48
N VAL A 169 -16.78 -13.81 19.73
CA VAL A 169 -15.81 -12.74 19.98
C VAL A 169 -16.05 -11.59 19.00
N VAL A 170 -16.21 -10.39 19.53
CA VAL A 170 -16.38 -9.14 18.77
C VAL A 170 -15.01 -8.64 18.32
N LEU A 171 -14.86 -8.31 17.03
CA LEU A 171 -13.59 -7.92 16.40
C LEU A 171 -13.54 -6.42 16.06
N ALA A 172 -14.67 -5.83 15.70
CA ALA A 172 -14.78 -4.45 15.26
C ALA A 172 -15.87 -3.66 15.99
#